data_8c2b0e16d10fd3192f57bce587ee3c6c
#
_entry.id   8c2b0e16d10fd3192f57bce587ee3c6c
#
_cell.length_a   1.000
_cell.length_b   1.000
_cell.length_c   1.000
_cell.angle_alpha   90.00
_cell.angle_beta   90.00
_cell.angle_gamma   90.00
#
_symmetry.space_group_name_H-M   'P 1'
#
loop_
_entity.id
_entity.type
_entity.pdbx_description
1 polymer ?
#
loop_
_entity_poly.entity_id
_entity_poly.type
_entity_poly.pdbx_seq_one_letter_code
_entity_poly.pdbx_strand_id
1 'polypeptide(L)'
;MRILKQEIYFPIIIGIHFIFWAIDLYFYNGNFTEVSSDTLLFGELTNESWQNIHRILGEVFSSWVVTVFAFNFLMATRAHWVEHIFGGLDKMYLIHRRSGVIAVFLLLAHFIVVPRDLVEFNAGKPLGFYAFILIIIGVVLSAAPIFKKKITYHKWINIHKLMGVFYVMGVAHGILVDSLIKELPITRIYVFGMSFIGIAAWFYKAFLFNIFNKQLEYTIQSIKELGNDTVELTMHAQSNPLLYKAGQFAFFKFPSISKREQHPFTLSSHPHDENLRITIKGLGDYTSGLSSKLSIGDIVKVEGPYGKFSSSYSKEKEQIWIAGGIGITPFLSLIKDYYTNKVTLYWCVNDESEAPYKNELEKLSNDNPLFEFILWDSASKGHITVDHLSLRDPEKKSYLICGPDTLKGSIVKQLKEERVKQKNIYDEEFAFR
;
A
#
# COMPACT_ATOMS: atom_id res chain seq x y z
N MET A 1 -1.60 19.40 -2.81
CA MET A 1 -2.93 19.03 -3.36
C MET A 1 -3.05 17.56 -3.80
N ARG A 2 -1.97 16.85 -4.17
CA ARG A 2 -2.06 15.42 -4.59
C ARG A 2 -2.18 14.41 -3.44
N ILE A 3 -1.54 14.61 -2.28
CA ILE A 3 -1.65 13.69 -1.12
C ILE A 3 -2.99 13.88 -0.40
N LEU A 4 -3.48 15.11 -0.26
CA LEU A 4 -4.86 15.38 0.20
C LEU A 4 -5.93 14.75 -0.70
N LYS A 5 -5.66 14.58 -2.02
CA LYS A 5 -6.59 13.90 -2.92
C LYS A 5 -6.74 12.39 -2.62
N GLN A 6 -5.74 11.74 -2.07
CA GLN A 6 -5.76 10.29 -1.84
C GLN A 6 -6.55 9.91 -0.59
N GLU A 7 -6.50 10.73 0.46
CA GLU A 7 -7.35 10.57 1.64
C GLU A 7 -8.82 10.93 1.35
N ILE A 8 -9.09 11.68 0.28
CA ILE A 8 -10.44 12.08 -0.13
C ILE A 8 -11.19 10.96 -0.88
N TYR A 9 -10.51 10.02 -1.56
CA TYR A 9 -11.21 8.98 -2.33
C TYR A 9 -12.06 8.06 -1.45
N PHE A 10 -11.57 7.68 -0.28
CA PHE A 10 -12.33 6.82 0.63
C PHE A 10 -13.59 7.50 1.17
N PRO A 11 -13.54 8.74 1.69
CA PRO A 11 -14.73 9.52 2.02
C PRO A 11 -15.68 9.75 0.84
N ILE A 12 -15.18 9.97 -0.37
CA ILE A 12 -16.02 10.14 -1.57
C ILE A 12 -16.79 8.85 -1.87
N ILE A 13 -16.12 7.69 -1.85
CA ILE A 13 -16.76 6.40 -2.08
C ILE A 13 -17.84 6.14 -1.04
N ILE A 14 -17.56 6.41 0.23
CA ILE A 14 -18.54 6.32 1.31
C ILE A 14 -19.71 7.28 1.07
N GLY A 15 -19.43 8.52 0.69
CA GLY A 15 -20.45 9.52 0.39
C GLY A 15 -21.36 9.12 -0.77
N ILE A 16 -20.80 8.63 -1.86
CA ILE A 16 -21.56 8.11 -3.02
C ILE A 16 -22.44 6.93 -2.60
N HIS A 17 -21.92 6.04 -1.78
CA HIS A 17 -22.67 4.91 -1.26
C HIS A 17 -23.88 5.34 -0.43
N PHE A 18 -23.71 6.32 0.48
CA PHE A 18 -24.82 6.92 1.22
C PHE A 18 -25.84 7.58 0.32
N ILE A 19 -25.41 8.30 -0.71
CA ILE A 19 -26.31 8.96 -1.66
C ILE A 19 -27.19 7.91 -2.38
N PHE A 20 -26.62 6.77 -2.79
CA PHE A 20 -27.41 5.72 -3.45
C PHE A 20 -28.46 5.13 -2.51
N TRP A 21 -28.09 4.84 -1.26
CA TRP A 21 -29.04 4.40 -0.25
C TRP A 21 -30.13 5.44 0.03
N ALA A 22 -29.74 6.70 0.17
CA ALA A 22 -30.70 7.79 0.45
C ALA A 22 -31.69 8.01 -0.70
N ILE A 23 -31.22 7.95 -1.96
CA ILE A 23 -32.07 8.06 -3.15
C ILE A 23 -33.05 6.89 -3.20
N ASP A 24 -32.55 5.66 -3.09
CA ASP A 24 -33.39 4.48 -3.16
C ASP A 24 -34.43 4.45 -2.02
N LEU A 25 -34.05 4.76 -0.76
CA LEU A 25 -34.95 4.80 0.36
C LEU A 25 -35.99 5.92 0.21
N TYR A 26 -35.61 7.07 -0.37
CA TYR A 26 -36.58 8.17 -0.63
C TYR A 26 -37.64 7.78 -1.66
N PHE A 27 -37.30 7.02 -2.69
CA PHE A 27 -38.21 6.55 -3.72
C PHE A 27 -38.84 5.19 -3.42
N TYR A 28 -38.42 4.51 -2.35
CA TYR A 28 -38.93 3.21 -1.97
C TYR A 28 -40.36 3.32 -1.42
N ASN A 29 -41.34 3.00 -2.25
CA ASN A 29 -42.76 2.93 -1.90
C ASN A 29 -43.14 1.59 -1.23
N GLY A 30 -42.21 0.79 -0.80
CA GLY A 30 -42.45 -0.42 -0.02
C GLY A 30 -43.02 -0.02 1.37
N ASN A 31 -43.75 -0.94 2.00
CA ASN A 31 -44.48 -0.75 3.27
C ASN A 31 -43.59 -0.32 4.47
N PHE A 32 -42.84 0.79 4.33
CA PHE A 32 -42.46 1.62 5.47
C PHE A 32 -43.70 2.44 5.92
N THR A 33 -44.90 1.92 5.62
CA THR A 33 -46.15 2.50 6.03
C THR A 33 -46.11 2.72 7.54
N GLU A 34 -46.07 4.01 7.86
CA GLU A 34 -46.30 4.56 9.19
C GLU A 34 -45.12 4.81 10.11
N VAL A 35 -43.90 4.97 9.59
CA VAL A 35 -42.97 5.85 10.32
C VAL A 35 -43.25 7.28 9.83
N SER A 36 -44.29 7.90 10.31
CA SER A 36 -44.51 9.33 10.07
C SER A 36 -43.31 10.10 10.65
N SER A 37 -43.02 11.28 10.08
CA SER A 37 -41.98 12.18 10.62
C SER A 37 -42.16 12.46 12.11
N ASP A 38 -43.40 12.40 12.59
CA ASP A 38 -43.77 12.61 13.99
C ASP A 38 -43.41 11.40 14.87
N THR A 39 -43.42 10.17 14.34
CA THR A 39 -43.03 8.97 15.08
C THR A 39 -41.50 8.89 15.26
N LEU A 40 -40.73 9.39 14.29
CA LEU A 40 -39.24 9.45 14.36
C LEU A 40 -38.74 10.47 15.39
N LEU A 41 -39.53 11.53 15.67
CA LEU A 41 -39.10 12.60 16.57
C LEU A 41 -39.66 12.47 17.99
N PHE A 42 -40.83 11.86 18.20
CA PHE A 42 -41.53 11.88 19.50
C PHE A 42 -42.40 10.64 19.80
N GLY A 43 -42.44 9.63 18.94
CA GLY A 43 -43.32 8.46 19.11
C GLY A 43 -42.62 7.26 19.74
N GLU A 44 -43.37 6.40 20.44
CA GLU A 44 -42.88 5.05 20.82
C GLU A 44 -42.72 4.23 19.55
N LEU A 45 -41.45 3.82 19.28
CA LEU A 45 -41.14 2.96 18.14
C LEU A 45 -41.75 1.57 18.40
N THR A 46 -42.57 1.09 17.48
CA THR A 46 -43.12 -0.27 17.52
C THR A 46 -41.98 -1.29 17.30
N ASN A 47 -42.19 -2.53 17.75
CA ASN A 47 -41.20 -3.62 17.50
C ASN A 47 -40.91 -3.80 16.01
N GLU A 48 -41.88 -3.60 15.14
CA GLU A 48 -41.73 -3.67 13.69
C GLU A 48 -40.87 -2.53 13.14
N SER A 49 -41.07 -1.30 13.60
CA SER A 49 -40.21 -0.17 13.23
C SER A 49 -38.76 -0.36 13.65
N TRP A 50 -38.51 -0.91 14.83
CA TRP A 50 -37.18 -1.25 15.30
C TRP A 50 -36.51 -2.32 14.41
N GLN A 51 -37.22 -3.38 14.05
CA GLN A 51 -36.69 -4.43 13.16
C GLN A 51 -36.35 -3.88 11.78
N ASN A 52 -37.14 -2.99 11.22
CA ASN A 52 -36.88 -2.35 9.93
C ASN A 52 -35.63 -1.47 9.98
N ILE A 53 -35.46 -0.65 11.02
CA ILE A 53 -34.24 0.15 11.19
C ILE A 53 -32.99 -0.73 11.30
N HIS A 54 -33.05 -1.79 12.11
CA HIS A 54 -31.93 -2.73 12.26
C HIS A 54 -31.60 -3.44 10.95
N ARG A 55 -32.62 -3.82 10.16
CA ARG A 55 -32.44 -4.42 8.84
C ARG A 55 -31.73 -3.45 7.90
N ILE A 56 -32.21 -2.21 7.79
CA ILE A 56 -31.57 -1.17 6.96
C ILE A 56 -30.12 -0.96 7.38
N LEU A 57 -29.85 -0.71 8.66
CA LEU A 57 -28.49 -0.47 9.16
C LEU A 57 -27.57 -1.68 8.93
N GLY A 58 -28.07 -2.87 9.17
CA GLY A 58 -27.32 -4.10 8.93
C GLY A 58 -26.94 -4.26 7.45
N GLU A 59 -27.86 -3.98 6.54
CA GLU A 59 -27.62 -4.07 5.11
C GLU A 59 -26.73 -2.94 4.59
N VAL A 60 -26.80 -1.74 5.14
CA VAL A 60 -25.84 -0.65 4.87
C VAL A 60 -24.44 -1.08 5.25
N PHE A 61 -24.23 -1.66 6.45
CA PHE A 61 -22.93 -2.14 6.86
C PHE A 61 -22.39 -3.27 5.95
N SER A 62 -23.23 -4.24 5.57
CA SER A 62 -22.81 -5.30 4.67
C SER A 62 -22.43 -4.81 3.28
N SER A 63 -23.17 -3.86 2.73
CA SER A 63 -22.87 -3.25 1.44
C SER A 63 -21.54 -2.47 1.45
N TRP A 64 -21.19 -1.85 2.60
CA TRP A 64 -19.87 -1.25 2.78
C TRP A 64 -18.76 -2.30 2.87
N VAL A 65 -18.99 -3.40 3.58
CA VAL A 65 -18.04 -4.53 3.62
C VAL A 65 -17.73 -5.02 2.21
N VAL A 66 -18.76 -5.26 1.39
CA VAL A 66 -18.61 -5.67 -0.01
C VAL A 66 -17.75 -4.69 -0.79
N THR A 67 -18.05 -3.39 -0.66
CA THR A 67 -17.34 -2.31 -1.35
C THR A 67 -15.86 -2.24 -0.93
N VAL A 68 -15.59 -2.25 0.37
CA VAL A 68 -14.22 -2.17 0.90
C VAL A 68 -13.39 -3.38 0.47
N PHE A 69 -13.93 -4.59 0.51
CA PHE A 69 -13.23 -5.78 0.04
C PHE A 69 -13.00 -5.76 -1.48
N ALA A 70 -13.97 -5.29 -2.27
CA ALA A 70 -13.79 -5.14 -3.71
C ALA A 70 -12.59 -4.22 -4.04
N PHE A 71 -12.48 -3.08 -3.36
CA PHE A 71 -11.32 -2.20 -3.49
C PHE A 71 -10.02 -2.86 -3.01
N ASN A 72 -10.07 -3.64 -1.93
CA ASN A 72 -8.90 -4.38 -1.45
C ASN A 72 -8.40 -5.40 -2.48
N PHE A 73 -9.30 -6.14 -3.14
CA PHE A 73 -8.92 -7.05 -4.23
C PHE A 73 -8.40 -6.30 -5.45
N LEU A 74 -9.02 -5.15 -5.78
CA LEU A 74 -8.56 -4.32 -6.88
C LEU A 74 -7.14 -3.78 -6.63
N MET A 75 -6.85 -3.30 -5.44
CA MET A 75 -5.50 -2.88 -5.03
C MET A 75 -4.51 -4.05 -5.10
N ALA A 76 -4.91 -5.25 -4.71
CA ALA A 76 -4.05 -6.44 -4.77
C ALA A 76 -3.63 -6.82 -6.20
N THR A 77 -4.32 -6.36 -7.23
CA THR A 77 -3.94 -6.59 -8.64
C THR A 77 -2.63 -5.91 -9.04
N ARG A 78 -2.21 -4.85 -8.33
CA ARG A 78 -1.06 -3.99 -8.68
C ARG A 78 -1.19 -3.35 -10.08
N ALA A 79 -2.40 -3.16 -10.59
CA ALA A 79 -2.59 -2.51 -11.87
C ALA A 79 -2.11 -1.06 -11.83
N HIS A 80 -1.33 -0.61 -12.83
CA HIS A 80 -0.71 0.72 -12.83
C HIS A 80 -1.72 1.87 -12.71
N TRP A 81 -2.92 1.71 -13.29
CA TRP A 81 -3.96 2.73 -13.17
C TRP A 81 -4.50 2.82 -11.73
N VAL A 82 -4.61 1.68 -11.00
CA VAL A 82 -4.97 1.65 -9.58
C VAL A 82 -3.88 2.31 -8.75
N GLU A 83 -2.62 1.91 -8.97
CA GLU A 83 -1.47 2.54 -8.33
C GLU A 83 -1.47 4.06 -8.54
N HIS A 84 -1.84 4.51 -9.77
CA HIS A 84 -1.92 5.94 -10.07
C HIS A 84 -2.95 6.68 -9.23
N ILE A 85 -4.11 6.08 -8.99
CA ILE A 85 -5.19 6.63 -8.15
C ILE A 85 -4.71 6.74 -6.70
N PHE A 86 -4.12 5.69 -6.16
CA PHE A 86 -3.72 5.63 -4.74
C PHE A 86 -2.36 6.27 -4.42
N GLY A 87 -1.65 6.78 -5.43
CA GLY A 87 -0.44 7.58 -5.23
C GLY A 87 0.87 6.85 -5.06
N GLY A 88 0.90 5.59 -5.43
CA GLY A 88 2.04 4.70 -5.36
C GLY A 88 1.64 3.37 -4.73
N LEU A 89 2.37 2.33 -5.09
CA LEU A 89 2.11 0.98 -4.61
C LEU A 89 2.33 0.85 -3.10
N ASP A 90 3.30 1.58 -2.56
CA ASP A 90 3.59 1.69 -1.14
C ASP A 90 2.38 2.21 -0.34
N LYS A 91 1.80 3.32 -0.78
CA LYS A 91 0.59 3.92 -0.16
C LYS A 91 -0.63 3.04 -0.34
N MET A 92 -0.75 2.40 -1.49
CA MET A 92 -1.82 1.46 -1.78
C MET A 92 -1.82 0.28 -0.80
N TYR A 93 -0.65 -0.29 -0.45
CA TYR A 93 -0.54 -1.33 0.57
C TYR A 93 -0.92 -0.85 1.97
N LEU A 94 -0.56 0.39 2.32
CA LEU A 94 -0.96 0.98 3.60
C LEU A 94 -2.49 1.11 3.70
N ILE A 95 -3.13 1.58 2.63
CA ILE A 95 -4.60 1.70 2.54
C ILE A 95 -5.25 0.32 2.59
N HIS A 96 -4.76 -0.66 1.82
CA HIS A 96 -5.25 -2.03 1.83
C HIS A 96 -5.23 -2.64 3.25
N ARG A 97 -4.14 -2.45 4.00
CA ARG A 97 -4.01 -2.94 5.37
C ARG A 97 -5.01 -2.28 6.31
N ARG A 98 -5.15 -0.95 6.25
CA ARG A 98 -6.09 -0.19 7.11
C ARG A 98 -7.54 -0.49 6.77
N SER A 99 -7.90 -0.50 5.50
CA SER A 99 -9.27 -0.78 5.05
C SER A 99 -9.69 -2.22 5.35
N GLY A 100 -8.76 -3.19 5.29
CA GLY A 100 -9.03 -4.56 5.71
C GLY A 100 -9.44 -4.67 7.19
N VAL A 101 -8.82 -3.89 8.08
CA VAL A 101 -9.22 -3.81 9.49
C VAL A 101 -10.58 -3.11 9.64
N ILE A 102 -10.82 -2.02 8.93
CA ILE A 102 -12.11 -1.32 8.93
C ILE A 102 -13.23 -2.26 8.47
N ALA A 103 -12.98 -3.07 7.43
CA ALA A 103 -13.95 -4.05 6.94
C ALA A 103 -14.39 -5.06 8.02
N VAL A 104 -13.48 -5.47 8.92
CA VAL A 104 -13.84 -6.34 10.05
C VAL A 104 -14.77 -5.64 11.03
N PHE A 105 -14.54 -4.37 11.36
CA PHE A 105 -15.45 -3.63 12.25
C PHE A 105 -16.82 -3.44 11.61
N LEU A 106 -16.89 -3.17 10.31
CA LEU A 106 -18.16 -3.08 9.59
C LEU A 106 -18.88 -4.42 9.55
N LEU A 107 -18.14 -5.52 9.38
CA LEU A 107 -18.68 -6.88 9.37
C LEU A 107 -19.21 -7.29 10.74
N LEU A 108 -18.53 -6.90 11.82
CA LEU A 108 -19.01 -7.08 13.19
C LEU A 108 -20.28 -6.25 13.43
N ALA A 109 -20.31 -4.99 12.98
CA ALA A 109 -21.50 -4.15 13.09
C ALA A 109 -22.70 -4.77 12.34
N HIS A 110 -22.49 -5.24 11.11
CA HIS A 110 -23.50 -6.00 10.36
C HIS A 110 -24.02 -7.20 11.16
N PHE A 111 -23.11 -8.04 11.66
CA PHE A 111 -23.47 -9.24 12.41
C PHE A 111 -24.26 -8.95 13.70
N ILE A 112 -23.96 -7.84 14.39
CA ILE A 112 -24.62 -7.46 15.64
C ILE A 112 -26.00 -6.85 15.36
N VAL A 113 -26.11 -6.01 14.34
CA VAL A 113 -27.28 -5.18 14.10
C VAL A 113 -28.35 -5.89 13.29
N VAL A 114 -27.96 -6.77 12.33
CA VAL A 114 -28.95 -7.44 11.47
C VAL A 114 -29.92 -8.31 12.30
N PRO A 115 -31.24 -8.21 12.10
CA PRO A 115 -32.21 -9.05 12.81
C PRO A 115 -31.97 -10.54 12.55
N ARG A 116 -32.11 -11.35 13.59
CA ARG A 116 -31.95 -12.80 13.50
C ARG A 116 -33.29 -13.48 13.54
N ASP A 117 -33.77 -13.84 12.38
CA ASP A 117 -34.89 -14.76 12.29
C ASP A 117 -34.37 -16.21 12.31
N LEU A 118 -34.70 -16.93 13.38
CA LEU A 118 -34.27 -18.31 13.61
C LEU A 118 -35.29 -19.34 13.09
N VAL A 119 -36.46 -18.88 12.68
CA VAL A 119 -37.60 -19.77 12.37
C VAL A 119 -37.52 -20.34 10.96
N GLU A 120 -37.05 -19.55 9.98
CA GLU A 120 -36.93 -20.00 8.62
C GLU A 120 -35.52 -20.46 8.25
N PHE A 121 -35.42 -21.73 7.81
CA PHE A 121 -34.17 -22.23 7.23
C PHE A 121 -33.92 -21.58 5.88
N ASN A 122 -32.79 -20.86 5.78
CA ASN A 122 -32.29 -20.30 4.55
C ASN A 122 -30.82 -20.68 4.39
N ALA A 123 -30.47 -21.34 3.27
CA ALA A 123 -29.08 -21.81 3.03
C ALA A 123 -28.04 -20.68 3.03
N GLY A 124 -28.47 -19.44 2.78
CA GLY A 124 -27.60 -18.27 2.88
C GLY A 124 -27.12 -17.97 4.30
N LYS A 125 -27.97 -18.18 5.33
CA LYS A 125 -27.63 -17.84 6.73
C LYS A 125 -26.36 -18.58 7.24
N PRO A 126 -26.24 -19.92 7.17
CA PRO A 126 -25.01 -20.60 7.56
C PRO A 126 -23.81 -20.21 6.69
N LEU A 127 -24.00 -19.98 5.39
CA LEU A 127 -22.92 -19.54 4.48
C LEU A 127 -22.33 -18.19 4.92
N GLY A 128 -23.19 -17.23 5.26
CA GLY A 128 -22.78 -15.93 5.80
C GLY A 128 -22.04 -16.05 7.14
N PHE A 129 -22.51 -16.92 8.03
CA PHE A 129 -21.86 -17.16 9.31
C PHE A 129 -20.45 -17.75 9.17
N TYR A 130 -20.28 -18.74 8.30
CA TYR A 130 -18.93 -19.28 8.02
C TYR A 130 -18.04 -18.25 7.34
N ALA A 131 -18.55 -17.47 6.36
CA ALA A 131 -17.80 -16.39 5.73
C ALA A 131 -17.32 -15.37 6.77
N PHE A 132 -18.21 -14.97 7.69
CA PHE A 132 -17.91 -14.05 8.79
C PHE A 132 -16.73 -14.54 9.65
N ILE A 133 -16.79 -15.76 10.13
CA ILE A 133 -15.73 -16.35 10.97
C ILE A 133 -14.41 -16.42 10.19
N LEU A 134 -14.43 -16.93 8.97
CA LEU A 134 -13.23 -17.14 8.15
C LEU A 134 -12.57 -15.82 7.74
N ILE A 135 -13.36 -14.78 7.45
CA ILE A 135 -12.84 -13.44 7.18
C ILE A 135 -12.15 -12.86 8.41
N ILE A 136 -12.78 -12.94 9.58
CA ILE A 136 -12.18 -12.45 10.84
C ILE A 136 -10.86 -13.16 11.11
N ILE A 137 -10.84 -14.49 11.05
CA ILE A 137 -9.62 -15.28 11.24
C ILE A 137 -8.55 -14.84 10.23
N GLY A 138 -8.89 -14.75 8.95
CA GLY A 138 -7.97 -14.35 7.89
C GLY A 138 -7.37 -12.96 8.09
N VAL A 139 -8.17 -11.97 8.52
CA VAL A 139 -7.68 -10.61 8.82
C VAL A 139 -6.85 -10.60 10.09
N VAL A 140 -7.25 -11.27 11.16
CA VAL A 140 -6.47 -11.36 12.40
C VAL A 140 -5.11 -12.00 12.16
N LEU A 141 -5.04 -13.11 11.41
CA LEU A 141 -3.78 -13.75 11.04
C LEU A 141 -2.89 -12.84 10.20
N SER A 142 -3.49 -11.93 9.42
CA SER A 142 -2.76 -11.00 8.55
C SER A 142 -2.32 -9.72 9.26
N ALA A 143 -3.13 -9.20 10.19
CA ALA A 143 -2.92 -7.89 10.81
C ALA A 143 -2.17 -7.97 12.15
N ALA A 144 -2.41 -9.02 12.96
CA ALA A 144 -1.86 -9.09 14.30
C ALA A 144 -0.34 -9.36 14.33
N PRO A 145 0.45 -8.54 15.03
CA PRO A 145 1.92 -8.64 15.05
C PRO A 145 2.46 -10.00 15.53
N ILE A 146 1.73 -10.66 16.43
CA ILE A 146 2.09 -11.98 16.98
C ILE A 146 2.18 -13.04 15.87
N PHE A 147 1.24 -13.03 14.91
CA PHE A 147 1.22 -14.00 13.80
C PHE A 147 2.24 -13.65 12.72
N LYS A 148 2.51 -12.36 12.49
CA LYS A 148 3.55 -11.92 11.55
C LYS A 148 4.93 -12.45 11.87
N LYS A 149 5.27 -12.63 13.16
CA LYS A 149 6.55 -13.18 13.60
C LYS A 149 6.62 -14.72 13.51
N LYS A 150 5.47 -15.40 13.58
CA LYS A 150 5.41 -16.87 13.64
C LYS A 150 5.17 -17.55 12.29
N ILE A 151 4.51 -16.87 11.37
CA ILE A 151 4.11 -17.43 10.08
C ILE A 151 5.08 -16.92 9.00
N THR A 152 5.74 -17.85 8.30
CA THR A 152 6.59 -17.48 7.15
C THR A 152 5.78 -16.81 6.04
N TYR A 153 6.40 -15.90 5.28
CA TYR A 153 5.73 -15.09 4.27
C TYR A 153 4.93 -15.94 3.27
N HIS A 154 5.50 -17.01 2.75
CA HIS A 154 4.82 -17.84 1.74
C HIS A 154 3.61 -18.61 2.29
N LYS A 155 3.65 -19.04 3.56
CA LYS A 155 2.49 -19.67 4.21
C LYS A 155 1.39 -18.63 4.41
N TRP A 156 1.77 -17.46 4.90
CA TRP A 156 0.84 -16.36 5.09
C TRP A 156 0.15 -15.95 3.79
N ILE A 157 0.88 -15.75 2.69
CA ILE A 157 0.30 -15.30 1.42
C ILE A 157 -0.68 -16.34 0.83
N ASN A 158 -0.41 -17.65 1.03
CA ASN A 158 -1.32 -18.69 0.59
C ASN A 158 -2.64 -18.67 1.39
N ILE A 159 -2.57 -18.47 2.72
CA ILE A 159 -3.76 -18.30 3.56
C ILE A 159 -4.51 -17.02 3.16
N HIS A 160 -3.78 -15.93 2.96
CA HIS A 160 -4.37 -14.64 2.60
C HIS A 160 -5.11 -14.67 1.25
N LYS A 161 -4.65 -15.47 0.29
CA LYS A 161 -5.36 -15.67 -1.00
C LYS A 161 -6.75 -16.29 -0.82
N LEU A 162 -6.99 -17.04 0.26
CA LEU A 162 -8.31 -17.62 0.55
C LEU A 162 -9.35 -16.55 0.92
N MET A 163 -8.92 -15.32 1.24
CA MET A 163 -9.85 -14.21 1.50
C MET A 163 -10.83 -13.99 0.34
N GLY A 164 -10.41 -14.25 -0.89
CA GLY A 164 -11.31 -14.17 -2.04
C GLY A 164 -12.39 -15.24 -2.04
N VAL A 165 -12.08 -16.48 -1.59
CA VAL A 165 -13.08 -17.54 -1.42
C VAL A 165 -14.09 -17.12 -0.34
N PHE A 166 -13.62 -16.57 0.78
CA PHE A 166 -14.49 -16.11 1.86
C PHE A 166 -15.36 -14.93 1.43
N TYR A 167 -14.83 -14.05 0.59
CA TYR A 167 -15.60 -12.98 -0.03
C TYR A 167 -16.70 -13.52 -0.96
N VAL A 168 -16.39 -14.51 -1.82
CA VAL A 168 -17.39 -15.17 -2.67
C VAL A 168 -18.49 -15.80 -1.83
N MET A 169 -18.15 -16.44 -0.70
CA MET A 169 -19.15 -16.97 0.23
C MET A 169 -20.05 -15.86 0.80
N GLY A 170 -19.46 -14.70 1.17
CA GLY A 170 -20.24 -13.54 1.63
C GLY A 170 -21.17 -12.97 0.55
N VAL A 171 -20.70 -12.87 -0.70
CA VAL A 171 -21.55 -12.45 -1.83
C VAL A 171 -22.68 -13.46 -2.08
N ALA A 172 -22.37 -14.74 -2.06
CA ALA A 172 -23.38 -15.80 -2.24
C ALA A 172 -24.41 -15.77 -1.08
N HIS A 173 -23.99 -15.50 0.15
CA HIS A 173 -24.88 -15.25 1.26
C HIS A 173 -25.87 -14.11 0.92
N GLY A 174 -25.37 -12.95 0.48
CA GLY A 174 -26.21 -11.79 0.11
C GLY A 174 -27.19 -12.08 -1.04
N ILE A 175 -26.83 -13.00 -1.96
CA ILE A 175 -27.73 -13.44 -3.03
C ILE A 175 -28.80 -14.39 -2.52
N LEU A 176 -28.48 -15.27 -1.58
CA LEU A 176 -29.39 -16.32 -1.10
C LEU A 176 -30.38 -15.84 -0.02
N VAL A 177 -29.95 -14.91 0.85
CA VAL A 177 -30.85 -14.38 1.89
C VAL A 177 -31.84 -13.38 1.30
N ASP A 178 -32.99 -13.25 1.95
CA ASP A 178 -33.90 -12.16 1.69
C ASP A 178 -33.31 -10.83 2.18
N SER A 179 -33.27 -9.84 1.29
CA SER A 179 -32.52 -8.61 1.49
C SER A 179 -33.20 -7.41 0.84
N LEU A 180 -33.30 -6.31 1.57
CA LEU A 180 -33.80 -5.02 1.07
C LEU A 180 -33.00 -4.51 -0.14
N ILE A 181 -31.69 -4.80 -0.19
CA ILE A 181 -30.83 -4.43 -1.33
C ILE A 181 -31.39 -4.94 -2.65
N LYS A 182 -32.05 -6.11 -2.67
CA LYS A 182 -32.64 -6.67 -3.89
C LYS A 182 -33.83 -5.85 -4.40
N GLU A 183 -34.50 -5.13 -3.52
CA GLU A 183 -35.66 -4.31 -3.82
C GLU A 183 -35.27 -2.88 -4.24
N LEU A 184 -34.05 -2.43 -3.85
CA LEU A 184 -33.53 -1.09 -4.10
C LEU A 184 -32.71 -1.06 -5.41
N PRO A 185 -33.22 -0.50 -6.52
CA PRO A 185 -32.64 -0.71 -7.85
C PRO A 185 -31.20 -0.13 -8.00
N ILE A 186 -30.96 1.08 -7.49
CA ILE A 186 -29.63 1.73 -7.62
C ILE A 186 -28.62 1.04 -6.71
N THR A 187 -28.98 0.83 -5.45
CA THR A 187 -28.15 0.14 -4.45
C THR A 187 -27.84 -1.29 -4.89
N ARG A 188 -28.81 -2.01 -5.44
CA ARG A 188 -28.65 -3.36 -6.00
C ARG A 188 -27.60 -3.39 -7.11
N ILE A 189 -27.75 -2.51 -8.12
CA ILE A 189 -26.79 -2.42 -9.23
C ILE A 189 -25.39 -2.11 -8.70
N TYR A 190 -25.28 -1.18 -7.76
CA TYR A 190 -24.01 -0.81 -7.14
C TYR A 190 -23.36 -1.98 -6.38
N VAL A 191 -24.10 -2.61 -5.46
CA VAL A 191 -23.57 -3.69 -4.60
C VAL A 191 -23.18 -4.92 -5.44
N PHE A 192 -24.02 -5.34 -6.38
CA PHE A 192 -23.68 -6.47 -7.26
C PHE A 192 -22.57 -6.12 -8.25
N GLY A 193 -22.51 -4.88 -8.74
CA GLY A 193 -21.40 -4.38 -9.55
C GLY A 193 -20.07 -4.43 -8.78
N MET A 194 -20.05 -3.95 -7.53
CA MET A 194 -18.87 -4.03 -6.66
C MET A 194 -18.51 -5.48 -6.31
N SER A 195 -19.51 -6.35 -6.09
CA SER A 195 -19.28 -7.78 -5.87
C SER A 195 -18.57 -8.41 -7.08
N PHE A 196 -19.04 -8.13 -8.28
CA PHE A 196 -18.43 -8.61 -9.52
C PHE A 196 -17.00 -8.10 -9.69
N ILE A 197 -16.77 -6.79 -9.48
CA ILE A 197 -15.41 -6.18 -9.54
C ILE A 197 -14.46 -6.87 -8.57
N GLY A 198 -14.90 -7.09 -7.32
CA GLY A 198 -14.09 -7.75 -6.30
C GLY A 198 -13.73 -9.18 -6.66
N ILE A 199 -14.71 -9.97 -7.11
CA ILE A 199 -14.49 -11.36 -7.54
C ILE A 199 -13.58 -11.41 -8.78
N ALA A 200 -13.81 -10.57 -9.79
CA ALA A 200 -13.00 -10.50 -10.99
C ALA A 200 -11.54 -10.10 -10.68
N ALA A 201 -11.35 -9.10 -9.81
CA ALA A 201 -10.02 -8.66 -9.37
C ALA A 201 -9.28 -9.76 -8.59
N TRP A 202 -9.97 -10.47 -7.68
CA TRP A 202 -9.41 -11.60 -6.98
C TRP A 202 -9.04 -12.74 -7.92
N PHE A 203 -9.96 -13.12 -8.82
CA PHE A 203 -9.72 -14.18 -9.80
C PHE A 203 -8.54 -13.86 -10.72
N TYR A 204 -8.49 -12.62 -11.23
CA TYR A 204 -7.35 -12.14 -12.01
C TYR A 204 -6.04 -12.27 -11.22
N LYS A 205 -6.00 -11.79 -9.97
CA LYS A 205 -4.78 -11.84 -9.15
C LYS A 205 -4.36 -13.26 -8.77
N ALA A 206 -5.34 -14.14 -8.49
CA ALA A 206 -5.05 -15.50 -8.05
C ALA A 206 -4.59 -16.41 -9.19
N PHE A 207 -5.16 -16.27 -10.39
CA PHE A 207 -5.01 -17.23 -11.47
C PHE A 207 -4.39 -16.65 -12.75
N LEU A 208 -4.69 -15.40 -13.09
CA LEU A 208 -4.32 -14.83 -14.38
C LEU A 208 -3.10 -13.88 -14.31
N PHE A 209 -2.80 -13.35 -13.15
CA PHE A 209 -1.77 -12.34 -12.98
C PHE A 209 -0.41 -12.75 -13.55
N ASN A 210 0.07 -13.95 -13.25
CA ASN A 210 1.37 -14.45 -13.73
C ASN A 210 1.38 -14.77 -15.24
N ILE A 211 0.21 -14.93 -15.85
CA ILE A 211 0.08 -15.19 -17.28
C ILE A 211 0.25 -13.87 -18.06
N PHE A 212 -0.38 -12.80 -17.57
CA PHE A 212 -0.37 -11.50 -18.24
C PHE A 212 0.81 -10.61 -17.85
N ASN A 213 1.34 -10.74 -16.64
CA ASN A 213 2.51 -9.97 -16.19
C ASN A 213 3.79 -10.78 -16.39
N LYS A 214 4.35 -10.71 -17.61
CA LYS A 214 5.64 -11.33 -17.91
C LYS A 214 6.73 -10.65 -17.10
N GLN A 215 7.48 -11.45 -16.36
CA GLN A 215 8.68 -11.00 -15.65
C GLN A 215 9.83 -10.89 -16.66
N LEU A 216 10.61 -9.81 -16.58
CA LEU A 216 11.82 -9.63 -17.34
C LEU A 216 12.94 -10.47 -16.72
N GLU A 217 13.79 -11.07 -17.55
CA GLU A 217 14.90 -11.89 -17.08
C GLU A 217 16.22 -11.10 -17.20
N TYR A 218 16.96 -11.11 -16.10
CA TYR A 218 18.27 -10.50 -15.96
C TYR A 218 19.28 -11.55 -15.52
N THR A 219 20.55 -11.33 -15.84
CA THR A 219 21.67 -12.16 -15.36
C THR A 219 22.55 -11.34 -14.43
N ILE A 220 22.91 -11.90 -13.28
CA ILE A 220 23.85 -11.25 -12.36
C ILE A 220 25.25 -11.20 -12.99
N GLN A 221 25.78 -9.99 -13.17
CA GLN A 221 27.12 -9.76 -13.69
C GLN A 221 28.13 -9.50 -12.58
N SER A 222 27.70 -8.87 -11.48
CA SER A 222 28.57 -8.54 -10.36
C SER A 222 27.81 -8.62 -9.05
N ILE A 223 28.48 -9.13 -8.03
CA ILE A 223 28.07 -9.17 -6.64
C ILE A 223 29.16 -8.48 -5.84
N LYS A 224 28.84 -7.34 -5.23
CA LYS A 224 29.78 -6.57 -4.42
C LYS A 224 29.28 -6.51 -2.98
N GLU A 225 30.04 -7.06 -2.06
CA GLU A 225 29.78 -6.90 -0.63
C GLU A 225 30.18 -5.51 -0.15
N LEU A 226 29.28 -4.83 0.52
CA LEU A 226 29.46 -3.45 0.98
C LEU A 226 29.64 -3.34 2.50
N GLY A 227 29.77 -4.48 3.19
CA GLY A 227 29.80 -4.55 4.66
C GLY A 227 28.41 -4.54 5.30
N ASN A 228 28.34 -4.81 6.60
CA ASN A 228 27.10 -4.75 7.41
C ASN A 228 25.90 -5.50 6.77
N ASP A 229 26.17 -6.72 6.25
CA ASP A 229 25.20 -7.56 5.53
C ASP A 229 24.48 -6.80 4.39
N THR A 230 25.24 -5.94 3.69
CA THR A 230 24.74 -5.18 2.54
C THR A 230 25.45 -5.65 1.27
N VAL A 231 24.67 -5.93 0.23
CA VAL A 231 25.17 -6.39 -1.08
C VAL A 231 24.63 -5.51 -2.21
N GLU A 232 25.51 -5.16 -3.14
CA GLU A 232 25.15 -4.53 -4.40
C GLU A 232 25.18 -5.58 -5.51
N LEU A 233 24.09 -5.67 -6.25
CA LEU A 233 23.95 -6.54 -7.42
C LEU A 233 23.87 -5.69 -8.68
N THR A 234 24.73 -5.98 -9.64
CA THR A 234 24.65 -5.43 -11.00
C THR A 234 24.20 -6.52 -11.95
N MET A 235 23.19 -6.24 -12.75
CA MET A 235 22.50 -7.22 -13.59
C MET A 235 22.32 -6.71 -15.01
N HIS A 236 22.50 -7.58 -15.99
CA HIS A 236 22.28 -7.30 -17.40
C HIS A 236 20.97 -7.91 -17.89
N ALA A 237 20.20 -7.19 -18.71
CA ALA A 237 18.96 -7.68 -19.27
C ALA A 237 19.23 -8.76 -20.34
N GLN A 238 18.53 -9.90 -20.25
CA GLN A 238 18.64 -10.93 -21.29
C GLN A 238 17.88 -10.59 -22.57
N SER A 239 16.96 -9.64 -22.48
CA SER A 239 16.14 -9.14 -23.59
C SER A 239 15.96 -7.63 -23.45
N ASN A 240 14.73 -7.12 -23.62
CA ASN A 240 14.44 -5.70 -23.42
C ASN A 240 14.66 -5.30 -21.95
N PRO A 241 15.39 -4.21 -21.68
CA PRO A 241 15.58 -3.71 -20.33
C PRO A 241 14.28 -3.16 -19.75
N LEU A 242 14.19 -3.15 -18.42
CA LEU A 242 13.10 -2.51 -17.69
C LEU A 242 13.14 -0.99 -17.95
N LEU A 243 12.06 -0.44 -18.46
CA LEU A 243 11.90 1.00 -18.59
C LEU A 243 11.33 1.57 -17.29
N TYR A 244 12.09 2.41 -16.61
CA TYR A 244 11.70 2.99 -15.32
C TYR A 244 12.10 4.45 -15.20
N LYS A 245 11.65 5.10 -14.15
CA LYS A 245 12.09 6.45 -13.76
C LYS A 245 12.97 6.34 -12.52
N ALA A 246 13.94 7.24 -12.40
CA ALA A 246 14.80 7.31 -11.22
C ALA A 246 13.95 7.41 -9.94
N GLY A 247 14.37 6.65 -8.90
CA GLY A 247 13.68 6.54 -7.62
C GLY A 247 12.57 5.50 -7.55
N GLN A 248 12.24 4.79 -8.64
CA GLN A 248 11.29 3.69 -8.62
C GLN A 248 11.92 2.39 -8.07
N PHE A 249 11.06 1.43 -7.73
CA PHE A 249 11.44 0.09 -7.31
C PHE A 249 10.79 -0.98 -8.20
N ALA A 250 11.27 -2.20 -8.10
CA ALA A 250 10.69 -3.36 -8.76
C ALA A 250 10.67 -4.56 -7.81
N PHE A 251 9.89 -5.59 -8.14
CA PHE A 251 9.91 -6.85 -7.43
C PHE A 251 10.92 -7.79 -8.09
N PHE A 252 11.82 -8.30 -7.28
CA PHE A 252 12.88 -9.22 -7.68
C PHE A 252 12.62 -10.61 -7.12
N LYS A 253 12.81 -11.60 -7.97
CA LYS A 253 12.74 -12.99 -7.61
C LYS A 253 14.06 -13.65 -8.01
N PHE A 254 14.68 -14.32 -7.08
CA PHE A 254 15.91 -15.07 -7.28
C PHE A 254 15.58 -16.56 -7.28
N PRO A 255 15.42 -17.21 -8.45
CA PRO A 255 14.99 -18.61 -8.54
C PRO A 255 15.99 -19.60 -7.92
N SER A 256 17.28 -19.24 -7.86
CA SER A 256 18.34 -20.00 -7.17
C SER A 256 18.10 -20.10 -5.66
N ILE A 257 17.42 -19.10 -5.05
CA ILE A 257 17.07 -19.08 -3.63
C ILE A 257 15.65 -19.58 -3.39
N SER A 258 14.68 -19.01 -4.11
CA SER A 258 13.26 -19.36 -3.98
C SER A 258 12.51 -19.19 -5.30
N LYS A 259 11.85 -20.27 -5.74
CA LYS A 259 11.00 -20.24 -6.93
C LYS A 259 9.66 -19.52 -6.70
N ARG A 260 9.33 -19.13 -5.48
CA ARG A 260 7.99 -18.60 -5.11
C ARG A 260 8.03 -17.18 -4.58
N GLU A 261 9.11 -16.78 -3.91
CA GLU A 261 9.19 -15.49 -3.23
C GLU A 261 9.74 -14.42 -4.16
N GLN A 262 9.17 -13.23 -4.06
CA GLN A 262 9.66 -12.02 -4.70
C GLN A 262 9.61 -10.87 -3.70
N HIS A 263 10.63 -10.03 -3.73
CA HIS A 263 10.79 -8.93 -2.80
C HIS A 263 11.00 -7.61 -3.55
N PRO A 264 10.45 -6.49 -3.05
CA PRO A 264 10.66 -5.19 -3.65
C PRO A 264 12.05 -4.65 -3.27
N PHE A 265 12.78 -4.18 -4.27
CA PHE A 265 14.03 -3.45 -4.08
C PHE A 265 14.05 -2.21 -4.98
N THR A 266 14.55 -1.11 -4.42
CA THR A 266 14.72 0.14 -5.15
C THR A 266 15.79 -0.01 -6.22
N LEU A 267 15.52 0.54 -7.40
CA LEU A 267 16.45 0.59 -8.51
C LEU A 267 17.49 1.66 -8.21
N SER A 268 18.73 1.25 -7.86
CA SER A 268 19.80 2.17 -7.48
C SER A 268 20.67 2.63 -8.66
N SER A 269 20.48 2.03 -9.86
CA SER A 269 21.03 2.55 -11.12
C SER A 269 20.17 3.69 -11.66
N HIS A 270 20.77 4.53 -12.50
CA HIS A 270 20.03 5.49 -13.28
C HIS A 270 19.30 4.80 -14.46
N PRO A 271 18.14 5.27 -14.91
CA PRO A 271 17.38 4.66 -16.02
C PRO A 271 18.14 4.52 -17.34
N HIS A 272 19.16 5.35 -17.58
CA HIS A 272 20.00 5.31 -18.77
C HIS A 272 21.31 4.52 -18.59
N ASP A 273 21.54 3.91 -17.42
CA ASP A 273 22.67 3.04 -17.23
C ASP A 273 22.43 1.72 -17.99
N GLU A 274 23.48 1.15 -18.57
CA GLU A 274 23.41 -0.09 -19.33
C GLU A 274 22.94 -1.28 -18.47
N ASN A 275 23.37 -1.31 -17.21
CA ASN A 275 23.09 -2.38 -16.28
C ASN A 275 22.17 -1.92 -15.15
N LEU A 276 21.25 -2.79 -14.79
CA LEU A 276 20.37 -2.59 -13.65
C LEU A 276 21.14 -2.85 -12.35
N ARG A 277 21.08 -1.91 -11.40
CA ARG A 277 21.72 -2.03 -10.09
C ARG A 277 20.67 -1.94 -8.97
N ILE A 278 20.82 -2.81 -7.99
CA ILE A 278 20.07 -2.77 -6.74
C ILE A 278 21.03 -2.96 -5.58
N THR A 279 20.69 -2.39 -4.43
CA THR A 279 21.45 -2.54 -3.18
C THR A 279 20.52 -3.06 -2.11
N ILE A 280 20.89 -4.18 -1.49
CA ILE A 280 20.08 -4.93 -0.54
C ILE A 280 20.79 -5.01 0.79
N LYS A 281 20.12 -4.59 1.88
CA LYS A 281 20.58 -4.80 3.27
C LYS A 281 19.88 -6.02 3.85
N GLY A 282 20.59 -6.88 4.53
CA GLY A 282 20.07 -8.03 5.25
C GLY A 282 19.25 -7.58 6.47
N LEU A 283 17.91 -7.58 6.34
CA LEU A 283 16.98 -7.15 7.39
C LEU A 283 16.03 -8.27 7.84
N GLY A 284 16.06 -9.42 7.18
CA GLY A 284 15.18 -10.55 7.45
C GLY A 284 15.72 -11.86 6.90
N ASP A 285 15.00 -12.94 7.14
CA ASP A 285 15.36 -14.31 6.79
C ASP A 285 15.72 -14.51 5.31
N TYR A 286 15.04 -13.80 4.42
CA TYR A 286 15.31 -13.87 2.99
C TYR A 286 16.56 -13.09 2.57
N THR A 287 16.72 -11.88 3.09
CA THR A 287 17.78 -10.95 2.66
C THR A 287 19.10 -11.13 3.40
N SER A 288 19.09 -11.73 4.61
CA SER A 288 20.32 -11.98 5.37
C SER A 288 21.19 -13.01 4.68
N GLY A 289 22.47 -12.69 4.55
CA GLY A 289 23.47 -13.53 3.89
C GLY A 289 23.16 -13.75 2.40
N LEU A 290 22.54 -12.78 1.72
CA LEU A 290 22.13 -12.93 0.32
C LEU A 290 23.34 -13.08 -0.61
N SER A 291 24.46 -12.41 -0.31
CA SER A 291 25.70 -12.49 -1.09
C SER A 291 26.23 -13.93 -1.19
N SER A 292 26.16 -14.70 -0.10
CA SER A 292 26.62 -16.09 -0.07
C SER A 292 25.68 -17.08 -0.78
N LYS A 293 24.45 -16.69 -1.08
CA LYS A 293 23.41 -17.52 -1.71
C LYS A 293 23.30 -17.30 -3.22
N LEU A 294 23.90 -16.24 -3.74
CA LEU A 294 23.85 -15.86 -5.15
C LEU A 294 25.19 -16.06 -5.83
N SER A 295 25.16 -16.33 -7.13
CA SER A 295 26.35 -16.48 -7.96
C SER A 295 26.26 -15.60 -9.20
N ILE A 296 27.41 -15.17 -9.71
CA ILE A 296 27.49 -14.52 -11.02
C ILE A 296 26.98 -15.52 -12.06
N GLY A 297 26.11 -15.03 -12.96
CA GLY A 297 25.42 -15.87 -13.94
C GLY A 297 24.02 -16.32 -13.50
N ASP A 298 23.64 -16.15 -12.23
CA ASP A 298 22.28 -16.46 -11.77
C ASP A 298 21.23 -15.62 -12.49
N ILE A 299 20.10 -16.26 -12.82
CA ILE A 299 18.95 -15.59 -13.43
C ILE A 299 18.11 -14.92 -12.34
N VAL A 300 17.76 -13.68 -12.59
CA VAL A 300 16.87 -12.87 -11.75
C VAL A 300 15.64 -12.48 -12.54
N LYS A 301 14.46 -12.69 -11.96
CA LYS A 301 13.19 -12.28 -12.58
C LYS A 301 12.72 -10.98 -11.95
N VAL A 302 12.40 -9.99 -12.80
CA VAL A 302 12.07 -8.63 -12.41
C VAL A 302 10.66 -8.28 -12.89
N GLU A 303 9.82 -7.79 -11.97
CA GLU A 303 8.44 -7.32 -12.21
C GLU A 303 8.33 -5.86 -11.78
N GLY A 304 7.94 -4.99 -12.67
CA GLY A 304 7.78 -3.56 -12.40
C GLY A 304 7.86 -2.72 -13.67
N PRO A 305 8.16 -1.40 -13.54
CA PRO A 305 8.51 -0.67 -12.31
C PRO A 305 7.30 -0.23 -11.52
N TYR A 306 7.51 0.07 -10.22
CA TYR A 306 6.49 0.58 -9.31
C TYR A 306 7.03 1.78 -8.51
N GLY A 307 6.13 2.47 -7.82
CA GLY A 307 6.48 3.60 -6.97
C GLY A 307 6.40 4.94 -7.70
N LYS A 308 6.25 5.97 -6.88
CA LYS A 308 6.15 7.36 -7.33
C LYS A 308 7.17 8.28 -6.67
N PHE A 309 8.15 7.72 -5.99
CA PHE A 309 9.23 8.48 -5.41
C PHE A 309 10.18 8.94 -6.52
N SER A 310 9.96 10.14 -7.00
CA SER A 310 10.71 10.71 -8.11
C SER A 310 10.79 12.21 -7.96
N SER A 311 11.89 12.77 -8.39
CA SER A 311 12.15 14.21 -8.44
C SER A 311 11.16 15.01 -9.27
N SER A 312 10.58 14.41 -10.29
CA SER A 312 9.60 15.06 -11.17
C SER A 312 8.34 15.54 -10.44
N TYR A 313 8.15 15.14 -9.18
CA TYR A 313 7.04 15.62 -8.35
C TYR A 313 7.33 16.94 -7.66
N SER A 314 8.60 17.29 -7.46
CA SER A 314 8.98 18.55 -6.85
C SER A 314 8.94 19.67 -7.88
N LYS A 315 8.22 20.74 -7.56
CA LYS A 315 8.20 21.97 -8.36
C LYS A 315 9.19 23.02 -7.87
N GLU A 316 9.72 22.81 -6.67
CA GLU A 316 10.64 23.75 -6.04
C GLU A 316 12.06 23.51 -6.55
N LYS A 317 12.79 24.60 -6.79
CA LYS A 317 14.17 24.54 -7.31
C LYS A 317 15.19 24.11 -6.25
N GLU A 318 14.86 24.26 -4.97
CA GLU A 318 15.69 23.80 -3.87
C GLU A 318 15.05 22.57 -3.21
N GLN A 319 15.84 21.52 -3.06
CA GLN A 319 15.38 20.25 -2.53
C GLN A 319 16.30 19.78 -1.40
N ILE A 320 15.69 19.28 -0.33
CA ILE A 320 16.36 18.62 0.76
C ILE A 320 16.02 17.13 0.69
N TRP A 321 17.04 16.31 0.55
CA TRP A 321 16.92 14.86 0.55
C TRP A 321 17.41 14.30 1.87
N ILE A 322 16.66 13.39 2.47
CA ILE A 322 16.99 12.79 3.77
C ILE A 322 16.90 11.28 3.60
N ALA A 323 18.06 10.64 3.63
CA ALA A 323 18.21 9.20 3.53
C ALA A 323 18.52 8.60 4.90
N GLY A 324 17.85 7.52 5.31
CA GLY A 324 18.20 6.75 6.49
C GLY A 324 18.73 5.36 6.13
N GLY A 325 20.00 5.07 6.42
CA GLY A 325 20.61 3.77 6.12
C GLY A 325 20.46 3.36 4.66
N ILE A 326 19.84 2.20 4.41
CA ILE A 326 19.58 1.70 3.05
C ILE A 326 18.61 2.57 2.23
N GLY A 327 17.90 3.50 2.86
CA GLY A 327 17.08 4.50 2.20
C GLY A 327 17.83 5.46 1.28
N ILE A 328 19.16 5.32 1.16
CA ILE A 328 19.98 6.00 0.17
C ILE A 328 19.68 5.55 -1.27
N THR A 329 19.19 4.34 -1.46
CA THR A 329 19.05 3.70 -2.78
C THR A 329 18.27 4.48 -3.81
N PRO A 330 17.10 5.11 -3.54
CA PRO A 330 16.41 5.92 -4.55
C PRO A 330 17.19 7.19 -4.90
N PHE A 331 17.96 7.74 -3.96
CA PHE A 331 18.76 8.94 -4.21
C PHE A 331 19.96 8.65 -5.11
N LEU A 332 20.57 7.45 -5.03
CA LEU A 332 21.61 7.02 -5.96
C LEU A 332 21.11 6.98 -7.41
N SER A 333 19.85 6.59 -7.61
CA SER A 333 19.22 6.63 -8.93
C SER A 333 18.88 8.06 -9.37
N LEU A 334 18.40 8.88 -8.44
CA LEU A 334 17.97 10.26 -8.69
C LEU A 334 19.12 11.22 -8.96
N ILE A 335 20.29 10.99 -8.40
CA ILE A 335 21.40 11.96 -8.39
C ILE A 335 21.92 12.33 -9.77
N LYS A 336 21.71 11.48 -10.76
CA LYS A 336 22.11 11.76 -12.15
C LYS A 336 21.10 12.61 -12.93
N ASP A 337 19.87 12.78 -12.42
CA ASP A 337 18.82 13.60 -13.05
C ASP A 337 18.89 15.09 -12.67
N TYR A 338 19.80 15.48 -11.75
CA TYR A 338 19.83 16.81 -11.12
C TYR A 338 20.88 17.73 -11.72
N TYR A 339 20.54 18.32 -12.87
CA TYR A 339 21.39 19.36 -13.45
C TYR A 339 20.80 20.78 -13.31
N THR A 340 19.56 20.91 -12.81
CA THR A 340 18.85 22.21 -12.80
C THR A 340 18.39 22.67 -11.42
N ASN A 341 18.42 21.79 -10.41
CA ASN A 341 17.94 22.08 -9.06
C ASN A 341 19.07 22.02 -8.05
N LYS A 342 19.02 22.90 -7.04
CA LYS A 342 19.93 22.80 -5.89
C LYS A 342 19.44 21.69 -4.95
N VAL A 343 20.29 20.73 -4.66
CA VAL A 343 19.99 19.57 -3.81
C VAL A 343 20.97 19.49 -2.67
N THR A 344 20.48 19.38 -1.44
CA THR A 344 21.28 19.01 -0.28
C THR A 344 20.82 17.62 0.19
N LEU A 345 21.71 16.62 0.14
CA LEU A 345 21.45 15.25 0.59
C LEU A 345 22.06 15.00 1.96
N TYR A 346 21.21 14.73 2.94
CA TYR A 346 21.60 14.24 4.27
C TYR A 346 21.47 12.71 4.27
N TRP A 347 22.59 12.00 4.44
CA TRP A 347 22.56 10.55 4.62
C TRP A 347 22.83 10.19 6.08
N CYS A 348 21.78 9.76 6.77
CA CYS A 348 21.83 9.38 8.18
C CYS A 348 22.19 7.90 8.31
N VAL A 349 23.26 7.62 9.00
CA VAL A 349 23.75 6.29 9.35
C VAL A 349 23.98 6.20 10.86
N ASN A 350 24.08 5.00 11.44
CA ASN A 350 24.43 4.87 12.84
C ASN A 350 25.92 5.16 13.06
N ASP A 351 26.74 4.68 12.14
CA ASP A 351 28.20 4.82 12.13
C ASP A 351 28.67 5.02 10.70
N GLU A 352 29.77 5.75 10.50
CA GLU A 352 30.32 6.06 9.17
C GLU A 352 30.65 4.80 8.35
N SER A 353 31.02 3.69 9.00
CA SER A 353 31.28 2.42 8.34
C SER A 353 30.04 1.81 7.63
N GLU A 354 28.84 2.29 7.97
CA GLU A 354 27.57 1.91 7.29
C GLU A 354 27.30 2.72 6.01
N ALA A 355 28.25 3.58 5.57
CA ALA A 355 28.08 4.48 4.43
C ALA A 355 28.97 4.08 3.22
N PRO A 356 28.72 2.93 2.54
CA PRO A 356 29.60 2.43 1.47
C PRO A 356 29.69 3.34 0.24
N TYR A 357 28.74 4.23 0.02
CA TYR A 357 28.72 5.19 -1.10
C TYR A 357 29.24 6.58 -0.71
N LYS A 358 29.81 6.76 0.50
CA LYS A 358 30.31 8.05 0.98
C LYS A 358 31.26 8.71 -0.03
N ASN A 359 32.33 7.99 -0.42
CA ASN A 359 33.35 8.53 -1.33
C ASN A 359 32.78 8.90 -2.72
N GLU A 360 31.80 8.12 -3.23
CA GLU A 360 31.11 8.40 -4.49
C GLU A 360 30.32 9.71 -4.37
N LEU A 361 29.57 9.87 -3.28
CA LEU A 361 28.73 11.05 -3.04
C LEU A 361 29.54 12.31 -2.74
N GLU A 362 30.65 12.20 -1.98
CA GLU A 362 31.60 13.30 -1.75
C GLU A 362 32.23 13.79 -3.05
N LYS A 363 32.66 12.86 -3.91
CA LYS A 363 33.18 13.20 -5.24
C LYS A 363 32.15 13.95 -6.07
N LEU A 364 30.92 13.45 -6.14
CA LEU A 364 29.83 14.13 -6.87
C LEU A 364 29.52 15.51 -6.30
N SER A 365 29.58 15.68 -4.98
CA SER A 365 29.40 16.98 -4.32
C SER A 365 30.49 17.96 -4.65
N ASN A 366 31.74 17.49 -4.78
CA ASN A 366 32.87 18.34 -5.18
C ASN A 366 32.81 18.72 -6.66
N ASP A 367 32.32 17.83 -7.51
CA ASP A 367 32.26 18.02 -8.97
C ASP A 367 31.04 18.85 -9.43
N ASN A 368 30.01 18.97 -8.59
CA ASN A 368 28.75 19.65 -8.93
C ASN A 368 28.32 20.68 -7.87
N PRO A 369 28.41 21.99 -8.14
CA PRO A 369 28.05 23.04 -7.19
C PRO A 369 26.55 23.11 -6.83
N LEU A 370 25.68 22.41 -7.57
CA LEU A 370 24.25 22.31 -7.27
C LEU A 370 23.91 21.14 -6.36
N PHE A 371 24.88 20.26 -6.08
CA PHE A 371 24.70 19.10 -5.21
C PHE A 371 25.61 19.19 -3.99
N GLU A 372 25.02 19.19 -2.81
CA GLU A 372 25.71 19.17 -1.52
C GLU A 372 25.41 17.86 -0.81
N PHE A 373 26.46 17.15 -0.36
CA PHE A 373 26.34 15.91 0.38
C PHE A 373 26.81 16.07 1.84
N ILE A 374 25.97 15.64 2.77
CA ILE A 374 26.24 15.69 4.21
C ILE A 374 26.01 14.30 4.80
N LEU A 375 27.09 13.67 5.27
CA LEU A 375 26.99 12.44 6.05
C LEU A 375 26.65 12.80 7.51
N TRP A 376 25.55 12.22 8.00
CA TRP A 376 25.09 12.39 9.37
C TRP A 376 25.31 11.10 10.16
N ASP A 377 26.34 11.09 10.98
CA ASP A 377 26.64 10.01 11.91
C ASP A 377 25.83 10.21 13.19
N SER A 378 24.86 9.32 13.43
CA SER A 378 23.94 9.40 14.57
C SER A 378 24.59 8.99 15.89
N ALA A 379 25.66 8.18 15.86
CA ALA A 379 26.39 7.80 17.07
C ALA A 379 27.12 9.00 17.68
N SER A 380 27.68 9.86 16.84
CA SER A 380 28.43 11.05 17.28
C SER A 380 27.56 12.30 17.44
N LYS A 381 26.54 12.49 16.60
CA LYS A 381 25.75 13.74 16.52
C LYS A 381 24.32 13.60 17.06
N GLY A 382 23.90 12.39 17.45
CA GLY A 382 22.51 12.11 17.79
C GLY A 382 21.59 12.05 16.56
N HIS A 383 20.30 11.84 16.79
CA HIS A 383 19.33 11.78 15.70
C HIS A 383 19.17 13.13 15.01
N ILE A 384 19.10 13.12 13.68
CA ILE A 384 18.88 14.33 12.89
C ILE A 384 17.51 14.93 13.21
N THR A 385 17.46 16.25 13.32
CA THR A 385 16.25 17.06 13.46
C THR A 385 16.18 18.12 12.37
N VAL A 386 15.04 18.78 12.23
CA VAL A 386 14.88 19.87 11.25
C VAL A 386 15.81 21.03 11.52
N ASP A 387 16.16 21.31 12.79
CA ASP A 387 17.13 22.36 13.16
C ASP A 387 18.52 22.14 12.54
N HIS A 388 18.90 20.88 12.30
CA HIS A 388 20.18 20.52 11.69
C HIS A 388 20.19 20.70 10.16
N LEU A 389 19.03 20.91 9.52
CA LEU A 389 18.92 20.97 8.06
C LEU A 389 19.29 22.33 7.46
N SER A 390 19.84 23.27 8.23
CA SER A 390 20.26 24.61 7.77
C SER A 390 19.22 25.33 6.90
N LEU A 391 17.96 25.29 7.34
CA LEU A 391 16.84 25.76 6.53
C LEU A 391 16.70 27.29 6.56
N ARG A 392 16.84 27.92 5.40
CA ARG A 392 16.27 29.24 5.15
C ARG A 392 14.99 29.03 4.35
N ASP A 393 13.88 29.70 4.73
CA ASP A 393 12.57 29.60 4.06
C ASP A 393 12.10 28.14 3.83
N PRO A 394 11.89 27.33 4.89
CA PRO A 394 11.58 25.90 4.76
C PRO A 394 10.33 25.62 3.91
N GLU A 395 9.37 26.53 3.91
CA GLU A 395 8.12 26.41 3.16
C GLU A 395 8.30 26.53 1.64
N LYS A 396 9.45 27.05 1.16
CA LYS A 396 9.79 27.20 -0.27
C LYS A 396 10.58 26.02 -0.82
N LYS A 397 10.92 25.03 0.02
CA LYS A 397 11.70 23.85 -0.35
C LYS A 397 10.83 22.62 -0.48
N SER A 398 11.35 21.62 -1.19
CA SER A 398 10.79 20.28 -1.23
C SER A 398 11.67 19.30 -0.48
N TYR A 399 11.03 18.36 0.20
CA TYR A 399 11.67 17.37 1.04
C TYR A 399 11.38 15.97 0.51
N LEU A 400 12.43 15.23 0.16
CA LEU A 400 12.32 13.82 -0.22
C LEU A 400 12.94 12.99 0.91
N ILE A 401 12.16 12.10 1.52
CA ILE A 401 12.56 11.39 2.73
C ILE A 401 12.42 9.88 2.48
N CYS A 402 13.49 9.14 2.69
CA CYS A 402 13.51 7.70 2.51
C CYS A 402 14.33 7.02 3.62
N GLY A 403 13.74 6.08 4.34
CA GLY A 403 14.39 5.42 5.46
C GLY A 403 13.39 4.80 6.45
N PRO A 404 13.84 4.46 7.67
CA PRO A 404 13.00 3.88 8.72
C PRO A 404 11.83 4.79 9.10
N ASP A 405 10.70 4.18 9.51
CA ASP A 405 9.47 4.92 9.88
C ASP A 405 9.68 5.90 11.03
N THR A 406 10.58 5.59 11.96
CA THR A 406 10.95 6.47 13.08
C THR A 406 11.59 7.75 12.57
N LEU A 407 12.53 7.68 11.62
CA LEU A 407 13.16 8.85 11.00
C LEU A 407 12.13 9.65 10.21
N LYS A 408 11.39 8.99 9.30
CA LYS A 408 10.37 9.65 8.47
C LYS A 408 9.33 10.36 9.33
N GLY A 409 8.75 9.65 10.31
CA GLY A 409 7.71 10.20 11.18
C GLY A 409 8.18 11.41 11.98
N SER A 410 9.41 11.36 12.52
CA SER A 410 10.00 12.47 13.26
C SER A 410 10.20 13.70 12.37
N ILE A 411 10.86 13.54 11.23
CA ILE A 411 11.16 14.66 10.32
C ILE A 411 9.87 15.24 9.73
N VAL A 412 8.93 14.41 9.27
CA VAL A 412 7.65 14.89 8.72
C VAL A 412 6.85 15.68 9.75
N LYS A 413 6.85 15.25 11.02
CA LYS A 413 6.19 15.97 12.11
C LYS A 413 6.82 17.36 12.31
N GLN A 414 8.15 17.43 12.45
CA GLN A 414 8.87 18.68 12.63
C GLN A 414 8.73 19.64 11.44
N LEU A 415 8.79 19.14 10.19
CA LEU A 415 8.56 19.96 9.00
C LEU A 415 7.15 20.59 8.98
N LYS A 416 6.14 19.89 9.51
CA LYS A 416 4.78 20.43 9.65
C LYS A 416 4.72 21.53 10.72
N GLU A 417 5.46 21.39 11.81
CA GLU A 417 5.62 22.40 12.84
C GLU A 417 6.26 23.67 12.25
N GLU A 418 7.24 23.50 11.33
CA GLU A 418 7.83 24.58 10.51
C GLU A 418 6.94 25.07 9.37
N ARG A 419 5.65 24.73 9.36
CA ARG A 419 4.63 25.15 8.37
C ARG A 419 4.91 24.70 6.93
N VAL A 420 5.75 23.70 6.73
CA VAL A 420 5.95 23.10 5.41
C VAL A 420 4.67 22.41 4.95
N LYS A 421 4.22 22.77 3.76
CA LYS A 421 3.00 22.19 3.20
C LYS A 421 3.20 20.70 2.86
N GLN A 422 2.23 19.86 3.17
CA GLN A 422 2.28 18.41 2.87
C GLN A 422 2.61 18.12 1.39
N LYS A 423 2.21 18.98 0.46
CA LYS A 423 2.51 18.83 -0.98
C LYS A 423 3.99 18.96 -1.33
N ASN A 424 4.80 19.51 -0.42
CA ASN A 424 6.24 19.68 -0.56
C ASN A 424 7.04 18.60 0.21
N ILE A 425 6.36 17.66 0.86
CA ILE A 425 6.97 16.54 1.58
C ILE A 425 6.63 15.25 0.82
N TYR A 426 7.66 14.52 0.41
CA TYR A 426 7.58 13.26 -0.35
C TYR A 426 8.31 12.19 0.45
N ASP A 427 7.60 11.17 0.84
CA ASP A 427 8.15 10.03 1.58
C ASP A 427 7.83 8.72 0.87
N GLU A 428 8.74 7.77 0.96
CA GLU A 428 8.55 6.40 0.48
C GLU A 428 8.42 5.42 1.66
N GLU A 429 7.51 4.47 1.50
CA GLU A 429 7.26 3.42 2.49
C GLU A 429 7.91 2.12 2.05
N PHE A 430 8.85 1.57 2.86
CA PHE A 430 9.48 0.27 2.58
C PHE A 430 8.81 -0.92 3.26
N ALA A 431 7.84 -0.68 4.14
CA ALA A 431 7.17 -1.74 4.89
C ALA A 431 5.97 -2.30 4.12
N PHE A 432 6.22 -3.22 3.18
CA PHE A 432 5.19 -3.91 2.40
C PHE A 432 4.49 -5.07 3.14
N ARG A 433 4.78 -5.28 4.44
CA ARG A 433 4.19 -6.34 5.26
C ARG A 433 3.66 -5.84 6.61
#